data_133386c213b9d3b4a2ccfbecd3dbfbd6
#
_entry.id   133386c213b9d3b4a2ccfbecd3dbfbd6
#
_cell.length_a   1.000
_cell.length_b   1.000
_cell.length_c   1.000
_cell.angle_alpha   90.00
_cell.angle_beta   90.00
_cell.angle_gamma   90.00
#
_symmetry.space_group_name_H-M   'P 1'
#
loop_
_entity.id
_entity.type
_entity.pdbx_description
1 polymer ?
#
loop_
_entity_poly.entity_id
_entity_poly.type
_entity_poly.pdbx_seq_one_letter_code
_entity_poly.pdbx_strand_id
1 'polypeptide(L)'
;IGEHTGATVGYLTEAANTVGAQFVGAQPVKDGLNAAQMLSGGLKAVLLLNNEPVHDSSVGARATDALSGAEMVVTLSPFKANMEFSDVLLPIAPFTETSGSFINAEGRLQSFHAVVRPLGDTRPAWKVLRVLANMLEIPGFDFETSQDVLVRATNAAPGAFSQIDAAQLSNAVTGGVTASVSGAVGEPVVASIYQLDGLVRRSPSLQLTADARMAREEVAA
;
A
#
# COMPACT_ATOMS: atom_id res chain seq x y z
N ILE A 1 -25.68 7.19 -11.84
CA ILE A 1 -26.82 7.10 -10.90
C ILE A 1 -26.85 8.35 -10.02
N GLY A 2 -25.75 8.70 -9.32
CA GLY A 2 -25.69 9.89 -8.45
C GLY A 2 -26.12 11.19 -9.15
N GLU A 3 -25.65 11.42 -10.37
CA GLU A 3 -25.99 12.59 -11.16
C GLU A 3 -27.50 12.72 -11.44
N HIS A 4 -28.19 11.59 -11.68
CA HIS A 4 -29.62 11.56 -11.98
C HIS A 4 -30.51 11.53 -10.74
N THR A 5 -30.00 11.05 -9.64
CA THR A 5 -30.77 10.85 -8.40
C THR A 5 -30.44 11.86 -7.31
N GLY A 6 -29.38 12.64 -7.46
CA GLY A 6 -28.83 13.49 -6.42
C GLY A 6 -28.22 12.73 -5.24
N ALA A 7 -28.01 11.42 -5.36
CA ALA A 7 -27.42 10.61 -4.31
C ALA A 7 -25.92 10.93 -4.14
N THR A 8 -25.46 10.90 -2.91
CA THR A 8 -24.03 10.99 -2.60
C THR A 8 -23.34 9.69 -3.00
N VAL A 9 -22.32 9.80 -3.83
CA VAL A 9 -21.51 8.67 -4.29
C VAL A 9 -20.15 8.71 -3.59
N GLY A 10 -19.69 7.57 -3.11
CA GLY A 10 -18.39 7.43 -2.47
C GLY A 10 -17.80 6.04 -2.70
N TYR A 11 -16.54 5.86 -2.32
CA TYR A 11 -15.84 4.60 -2.40
C TYR A 11 -15.51 4.08 -1.02
N LEU A 12 -15.79 2.80 -0.79
CA LEU A 12 -15.20 2.04 0.31
C LEU A 12 -13.88 1.48 -0.19
N THR A 13 -12.78 2.01 0.32
CA THR A 13 -11.45 1.63 -0.10
C THR A 13 -11.00 0.33 0.58
N GLU A 14 -10.20 -0.48 -0.13
CA GLU A 14 -9.69 -1.76 0.40
C GLU A 14 -8.71 -1.57 1.55
N ALA A 15 -7.90 -0.50 1.51
CA ALA A 15 -6.88 -0.21 2.51
C ALA A 15 -7.22 1.07 3.29
N ALA A 16 -6.79 1.10 4.55
CA ALA A 16 -7.08 2.18 5.48
C ALA A 16 -6.53 3.55 5.06
N ASN A 17 -5.53 3.61 4.20
CA ASN A 17 -4.87 4.85 3.77
C ASN A 17 -4.87 5.06 2.25
N THR A 18 -5.78 4.46 1.52
CA THR A 18 -5.87 4.66 0.06
C THR A 18 -6.10 6.13 -0.30
N VAL A 19 -6.94 6.84 0.45
CA VAL A 19 -7.17 8.27 0.26
C VAL A 19 -5.90 9.07 0.52
N GLY A 20 -5.15 8.74 1.58
CA GLY A 20 -3.87 9.37 1.87
C GLY A 20 -2.82 9.13 0.78
N ALA A 21 -2.74 7.92 0.25
CA ALA A 21 -1.84 7.58 -0.85
C ALA A 21 -2.15 8.41 -2.11
N GLN A 22 -3.42 8.52 -2.47
CA GLN A 22 -3.86 9.36 -3.59
C GLN A 22 -3.58 10.84 -3.33
N PHE A 23 -3.84 11.32 -2.12
CA PHE A 23 -3.61 12.71 -1.75
C PHE A 23 -2.14 13.12 -1.91
N VAL A 24 -1.20 12.26 -1.53
CA VAL A 24 0.24 12.54 -1.68
C VAL A 24 0.78 12.18 -3.08
N GLY A 25 -0.07 11.76 -4.00
CA GLY A 25 0.30 11.40 -5.37
C GLY A 25 1.07 10.07 -5.49
N ALA A 26 0.90 9.14 -4.52
CA ALA A 26 1.49 7.80 -4.57
C ALA A 26 0.70 6.91 -5.54
N GLN A 27 0.67 7.30 -6.80
CA GLN A 27 0.00 6.60 -7.89
C GLN A 27 0.76 6.81 -9.20
N PRO A 28 0.57 5.93 -10.19
CA PRO A 28 1.22 6.08 -11.48
C PRO A 28 0.88 7.42 -12.14
N VAL A 29 1.88 8.11 -12.67
CA VAL A 29 1.72 9.35 -13.42
C VAL A 29 2.34 9.22 -14.80
N LYS A 30 1.80 9.91 -15.79
CA LYS A 30 2.24 9.83 -17.20
C LYS A 30 2.19 8.39 -17.71
N ASP A 31 3.34 7.83 -18.11
CA ASP A 31 3.48 6.47 -18.62
C ASP A 31 3.84 5.47 -17.52
N GLY A 32 3.69 5.84 -16.24
CA GLY A 32 3.96 4.97 -15.10
C GLY A 32 2.99 3.78 -15.06
N LEU A 33 3.52 2.60 -14.74
CA LEU A 33 2.75 1.37 -14.66
C LEU A 33 2.00 1.28 -13.32
N ASN A 34 0.77 0.81 -13.36
CA ASN A 34 0.06 0.40 -12.15
C ASN A 34 0.51 -0.99 -11.67
N ALA A 35 0.11 -1.41 -10.47
CA ALA A 35 0.53 -2.69 -9.88
C ALA A 35 0.23 -3.90 -10.78
N ALA A 36 -0.93 -3.96 -11.42
CA ALA A 36 -1.29 -5.06 -12.32
C ALA A 36 -0.37 -5.12 -13.55
N GLN A 37 -0.04 -3.96 -14.11
CA GLN A 37 0.91 -3.86 -15.23
C GLN A 37 2.34 -4.24 -14.80
N MET A 38 2.79 -3.79 -13.62
CA MET A 38 4.09 -4.18 -13.07
C MET A 38 4.19 -5.70 -12.88
N LEU A 39 3.15 -6.32 -12.35
CA LEU A 39 3.08 -7.77 -12.10
C LEU A 39 2.79 -8.59 -13.37
N SER A 40 2.66 -7.97 -14.54
CA SER A 40 2.69 -8.69 -15.82
C SER A 40 4.11 -8.99 -16.32
N GLY A 41 5.14 -8.51 -15.62
CA GLY A 41 6.55 -8.77 -15.90
C GLY A 41 7.26 -7.69 -16.70
N GLY A 42 8.53 -7.93 -17.04
CA GLY A 42 9.34 -7.03 -17.87
C GLY A 42 9.96 -5.85 -17.13
N LEU A 43 9.91 -5.83 -15.79
CA LEU A 43 10.57 -4.82 -14.98
C LEU A 43 12.07 -5.13 -14.84
N LYS A 44 12.90 -4.09 -14.88
CA LYS A 44 14.34 -4.21 -14.61
C LYS A 44 14.63 -4.20 -13.12
N ALA A 45 14.03 -3.26 -12.40
CA ALA A 45 14.21 -3.14 -10.95
C ALA A 45 12.88 -2.90 -10.26
N VAL A 46 12.72 -3.47 -9.06
CA VAL A 46 11.51 -3.38 -8.25
C VAL A 46 11.88 -3.04 -6.82
N LEU A 47 11.19 -2.06 -6.25
CA LEU A 47 11.24 -1.73 -4.84
C LEU A 47 9.87 -2.05 -4.20
N LEU A 48 9.83 -3.04 -3.34
CA LEU A 48 8.63 -3.43 -2.59
C LEU A 48 8.68 -2.83 -1.18
N LEU A 49 7.72 -2.00 -0.87
CA LEU A 49 7.59 -1.36 0.44
C LEU A 49 6.45 -1.98 1.24
N ASN A 50 6.81 -2.80 2.24
CA ASN A 50 5.86 -3.45 3.15
C ASN A 50 4.69 -4.14 2.42
N ASN A 51 5.01 -4.82 1.33
CA ASN A 51 4.07 -5.47 0.46
C ASN A 51 4.54 -6.89 0.13
N GLU A 52 3.60 -7.82 0.08
CA GLU A 52 3.82 -9.23 -0.30
C GLU A 52 2.95 -9.56 -1.51
N PRO A 53 3.41 -9.29 -2.74
CA PRO A 53 2.58 -9.33 -3.95
C PRO A 53 1.82 -10.64 -4.19
N VAL A 54 2.35 -11.76 -3.70
CA VAL A 54 1.66 -13.07 -3.77
C VAL A 54 0.34 -13.07 -2.98
N HIS A 55 0.28 -12.32 -1.88
CA HIS A 55 -0.90 -12.22 -1.02
C HIS A 55 -1.69 -10.94 -1.23
N ASP A 56 -1.02 -9.85 -1.61
CA ASP A 56 -1.57 -8.51 -1.65
C ASP A 56 -2.04 -8.10 -3.07
N SER A 57 -1.96 -9.03 -4.04
CA SER A 57 -2.42 -8.79 -5.41
C SER A 57 -3.35 -9.88 -5.91
N SER A 58 -4.21 -9.54 -6.86
CA SER A 58 -5.13 -10.48 -7.50
C SER A 58 -4.44 -11.51 -8.43
N VAL A 59 -3.16 -11.32 -8.74
CA VAL A 59 -2.40 -12.29 -9.57
C VAL A 59 -1.87 -13.46 -8.74
N GLY A 60 -1.87 -13.33 -7.41
CA GLY A 60 -1.48 -14.41 -6.50
C GLY A 60 -0.06 -14.93 -6.75
N ALA A 61 0.10 -16.24 -6.77
CA ALA A 61 1.40 -16.90 -6.94
C ALA A 61 2.13 -16.52 -8.25
N ARG A 62 1.43 -16.08 -9.29
CA ARG A 62 2.05 -15.61 -10.54
C ARG A 62 2.91 -14.37 -10.36
N ALA A 63 2.74 -13.65 -9.24
CA ALA A 63 3.61 -12.52 -8.90
C ALA A 63 5.06 -12.97 -8.73
N THR A 64 5.31 -14.17 -8.25
CA THR A 64 6.67 -14.75 -8.11
C THR A 64 7.39 -14.82 -9.45
N ASP A 65 6.72 -15.32 -10.49
CA ASP A 65 7.32 -15.45 -11.82
C ASP A 65 7.67 -14.06 -12.40
N ALA A 66 6.74 -13.11 -12.28
CA ALA A 66 6.94 -11.75 -12.78
C ALA A 66 8.11 -11.04 -12.09
N LEU A 67 8.24 -11.21 -10.77
CA LEU A 67 9.28 -10.56 -9.97
C LEU A 67 10.63 -11.26 -10.08
N SER A 68 10.66 -12.59 -10.17
CA SER A 68 11.90 -13.36 -10.42
C SER A 68 12.54 -13.05 -11.77
N GLY A 69 11.77 -12.52 -12.72
CA GLY A 69 12.28 -12.06 -14.01
C GLY A 69 12.93 -10.67 -13.99
N ALA A 70 12.88 -9.94 -12.90
CA ALA A 70 13.53 -8.64 -12.75
C ALA A 70 15.04 -8.79 -12.51
N GLU A 71 15.84 -7.81 -12.95
CA GLU A 71 17.29 -7.81 -12.74
C GLU A 71 17.66 -7.51 -11.28
N MET A 72 16.78 -6.82 -10.53
CA MET A 72 16.94 -6.52 -9.11
C MET A 72 15.59 -6.34 -8.43
N VAL A 73 15.40 -7.02 -7.30
CA VAL A 73 14.26 -6.82 -6.41
C VAL A 73 14.74 -6.50 -5.00
N VAL A 74 14.37 -5.32 -4.52
CA VAL A 74 14.63 -4.87 -3.16
C VAL A 74 13.31 -4.88 -2.38
N THR A 75 13.25 -5.64 -1.30
CA THR A 75 12.09 -5.68 -0.40
C THR A 75 12.42 -4.96 0.91
N LEU A 76 11.55 -4.03 1.32
CA LEU A 76 11.54 -3.43 2.64
C LEU A 76 10.38 -4.05 3.43
N SER A 77 10.68 -4.84 4.46
CA SER A 77 9.64 -5.54 5.22
C SER A 77 10.04 -5.73 6.69
N PRO A 78 9.06 -5.71 7.64
CA PRO A 78 9.30 -6.13 9.01
C PRO A 78 9.42 -7.66 9.15
N PHE A 79 9.15 -8.41 8.08
CA PHE A 79 9.18 -9.87 8.04
C PHE A 79 10.21 -10.37 7.03
N LYS A 80 10.61 -11.63 7.18
CA LYS A 80 11.34 -12.36 6.13
C LYS A 80 10.38 -12.74 5.01
N ALA A 81 9.90 -11.72 4.30
CA ALA A 81 8.95 -11.85 3.19
C ALA A 81 9.66 -11.79 1.85
N ASN A 82 9.02 -12.32 0.80
CA ASN A 82 9.49 -12.22 -0.59
C ASN A 82 10.89 -12.80 -0.83
N MET A 83 11.33 -13.74 0.02
CA MET A 83 12.68 -14.31 -0.05
C MET A 83 12.94 -15.14 -1.32
N GLU A 84 11.90 -15.53 -2.01
CA GLU A 84 11.98 -16.36 -3.23
C GLU A 84 12.52 -15.57 -4.42
N PHE A 85 12.26 -14.26 -4.46
CA PHE A 85 12.61 -13.39 -5.59
C PHE A 85 13.34 -12.09 -5.20
N SER A 86 13.58 -11.86 -3.91
CA SER A 86 14.28 -10.64 -3.47
C SER A 86 15.79 -10.85 -3.45
N ASP A 87 16.52 -9.96 -4.13
CA ASP A 87 17.99 -9.90 -4.05
C ASP A 87 18.45 -9.25 -2.74
N VAL A 88 17.67 -8.27 -2.26
CA VAL A 88 17.96 -7.55 -1.02
C VAL A 88 16.70 -7.44 -0.18
N LEU A 89 16.79 -7.81 1.10
CA LEU A 89 15.76 -7.58 2.09
C LEU A 89 16.29 -6.60 3.16
N LEU A 90 15.67 -5.41 3.20
CA LEU A 90 15.97 -4.40 4.21
C LEU A 90 14.92 -4.45 5.33
N PRO A 91 15.35 -4.61 6.59
CA PRO A 91 14.42 -4.69 7.71
C PRO A 91 13.84 -3.32 8.05
N ILE A 92 12.53 -3.20 8.04
CA ILE A 92 11.80 -2.00 8.49
C ILE A 92 11.01 -2.27 9.76
N ALA A 93 10.73 -1.20 10.50
CA ALA A 93 9.92 -1.25 11.70
C ALA A 93 8.44 -1.47 11.35
N PRO A 94 7.71 -2.37 12.06
CA PRO A 94 6.27 -2.50 11.93
C PRO A 94 5.54 -1.26 12.45
N PHE A 95 4.22 -1.17 12.21
CA PHE A 95 3.43 0.01 12.57
C PHE A 95 3.44 0.36 14.06
N THR A 96 3.66 -0.61 14.95
CA THR A 96 3.81 -0.37 16.40
C THR A 96 5.12 0.32 16.78
N GLU A 97 6.11 0.27 15.91
CA GLU A 97 7.47 0.75 16.11
C GLU A 97 7.82 1.97 15.25
N THR A 98 6.84 2.54 14.55
CA THR A 98 6.99 3.72 13.71
C THR A 98 5.85 4.71 13.92
N SER A 99 6.11 5.98 13.67
CA SER A 99 5.06 6.98 13.56
C SER A 99 4.52 6.99 12.12
N GLY A 100 3.27 7.41 11.96
CA GLY A 100 2.64 7.53 10.67
C GLY A 100 1.41 8.40 10.68
N SER A 101 0.79 8.57 9.51
CA SER A 101 -0.44 9.31 9.33
C SER A 101 -1.32 8.65 8.30
N PHE A 102 -2.61 8.60 8.57
CA PHE A 102 -3.63 8.08 7.67
C PHE A 102 -4.64 9.18 7.34
N ILE A 103 -5.15 9.15 6.13
CA ILE A 103 -6.33 9.92 5.74
C ILE A 103 -7.45 8.93 5.44
N ASN A 104 -8.54 9.02 6.20
CA ASN A 104 -9.67 8.11 6.06
C ASN A 104 -10.56 8.46 4.85
N ALA A 105 -11.61 7.68 4.61
CA ALA A 105 -12.54 7.89 3.49
C ALA A 105 -13.31 9.22 3.55
N GLU A 106 -13.37 9.86 4.72
CA GLU A 106 -13.96 11.19 4.90
C GLU A 106 -12.95 12.34 4.69
N GLY A 107 -11.69 12.02 4.34
CA GLY A 107 -10.63 13.00 4.17
C GLY A 107 -9.98 13.49 5.47
N ARG A 108 -10.28 12.87 6.62
CA ARG A 108 -9.72 13.26 7.91
C ARG A 108 -8.32 12.69 8.09
N LEU A 109 -7.35 13.56 8.36
CA LEU A 109 -6.00 13.16 8.74
C LEU A 109 -5.96 12.75 10.20
N GLN A 110 -5.37 11.59 10.46
CA GLN A 110 -5.10 11.07 11.80
C GLN A 110 -3.66 10.56 11.86
N SER A 111 -2.92 11.04 12.84
CA SER A 111 -1.53 10.64 13.07
C SER A 111 -1.41 9.74 14.29
N PHE A 112 -0.41 8.90 14.29
CA PHE A 112 -0.07 8.03 15.42
C PHE A 112 1.44 8.04 15.66
N HIS A 113 1.83 7.68 16.86
CA HIS A 113 3.23 7.58 17.28
C HIS A 113 3.61 6.13 17.52
N ALA A 114 4.91 5.85 17.40
CA ALA A 114 5.46 4.57 17.82
C ALA A 114 5.15 4.30 19.31
N VAL A 115 4.71 3.10 19.63
CA VAL A 115 4.42 2.65 20.99
C VAL A 115 5.69 2.12 21.66
N VAL A 116 6.54 1.45 20.88
CA VAL A 116 7.81 0.88 21.32
C VAL A 116 8.93 1.26 20.35
N ARG A 117 10.17 1.09 20.79
CA ARG A 117 11.34 1.33 19.94
C ARG A 117 11.49 0.23 18.91
N PRO A 118 12.02 0.54 17.72
CA PRO A 118 12.35 -0.45 16.70
C PRO A 118 13.24 -1.57 17.25
N LEU A 119 12.93 -2.81 16.92
CA LEU A 119 13.65 -3.98 17.36
C LEU A 119 14.97 -4.14 16.59
N GLY A 120 16.08 -4.26 17.29
CA GLY A 120 17.40 -4.50 16.69
C GLY A 120 17.80 -3.44 15.68
N ASP A 121 18.14 -3.88 14.48
CA ASP A 121 18.59 -3.00 13.39
C ASP A 121 17.47 -2.47 12.52
N THR A 122 16.20 -2.77 12.83
CA THR A 122 15.07 -2.23 12.08
C THR A 122 14.98 -0.72 12.20
N ARG A 123 14.48 -0.08 11.17
CA ARG A 123 14.27 1.38 11.13
C ARG A 123 12.90 1.70 10.55
N PRO A 124 12.24 2.79 10.93
CA PRO A 124 11.06 3.27 10.23
C PRO A 124 11.30 3.36 8.73
N ALA A 125 10.37 2.87 7.92
CA ALA A 125 10.53 2.79 6.46
C ALA A 125 10.89 4.14 5.82
N TRP A 126 10.27 5.24 6.30
CA TRP A 126 10.58 6.57 5.80
C TRP A 126 12.04 6.99 6.01
N LYS A 127 12.70 6.51 7.11
CA LYS A 127 14.14 6.75 7.35
C LYS A 127 15.00 5.95 6.37
N VAL A 128 14.62 4.71 6.08
CA VAL A 128 15.33 3.89 5.08
C VAL A 128 15.24 4.54 3.71
N LEU A 129 14.03 4.96 3.30
CA LEU A 129 13.82 5.66 2.03
C LEU A 129 14.56 6.99 1.96
N ARG A 130 14.60 7.76 3.06
CA ARG A 130 15.38 9.01 3.13
C ARG A 130 16.86 8.76 2.87
N VAL A 131 17.43 7.76 3.56
CA VAL A 131 18.85 7.41 3.39
C VAL A 131 19.14 6.95 1.95
N LEU A 132 18.26 6.11 1.39
CA LEU A 132 18.36 5.65 0.01
C LEU A 132 18.33 6.84 -0.96
N ALA A 133 17.40 7.78 -0.78
CA ALA A 133 17.30 8.97 -1.61
C ALA A 133 18.57 9.83 -1.53
N ASN A 134 19.12 10.03 -0.33
CA ASN A 134 20.36 10.77 -0.14
C ASN A 134 21.58 10.06 -0.79
N MET A 135 21.64 8.72 -0.70
CA MET A 135 22.70 7.95 -1.38
C MET A 135 22.59 8.01 -2.92
N LEU A 136 21.38 8.21 -3.44
CA LEU A 136 21.09 8.41 -4.86
C LEU A 136 21.18 9.90 -5.27
N GLU A 137 21.63 10.77 -4.38
CA GLU A 137 21.75 12.23 -4.60
C GLU A 137 20.43 12.91 -5.02
N ILE A 138 19.27 12.35 -4.59
CA ILE A 138 17.96 12.94 -4.84
C ILE A 138 17.74 14.08 -3.85
N PRO A 139 17.53 15.32 -4.32
CA PRO A 139 17.40 16.48 -3.41
C PRO A 139 16.06 16.48 -2.65
N GLY A 140 16.05 17.12 -1.46
CA GLY A 140 14.83 17.36 -0.69
C GLY A 140 14.44 16.25 0.27
N PHE A 141 15.37 15.36 0.64
CA PHE A 141 15.17 14.29 1.61
C PHE A 141 15.94 14.51 2.93
N ASP A 142 16.01 15.76 3.40
CA ASP A 142 16.72 16.15 4.63
C ASP A 142 15.81 16.08 5.88
N PHE A 143 14.81 15.19 5.86
CA PHE A 143 13.87 15.01 6.96
C PHE A 143 14.54 14.41 8.20
N GLU A 144 14.29 14.98 9.37
CA GLU A 144 14.76 14.43 10.64
C GLU A 144 13.65 13.71 11.41
N THR A 145 12.40 14.12 11.21
CA THR A 145 11.23 13.59 11.90
C THR A 145 10.14 13.16 10.91
N SER A 146 9.24 12.29 11.36
CA SER A 146 8.03 11.95 10.60
C SER A 146 7.10 13.15 10.41
N GLN A 147 7.19 14.15 11.30
CA GLN A 147 6.44 15.38 11.19
C GLN A 147 6.93 16.23 10.01
N ASP A 148 8.25 16.26 9.77
CA ASP A 148 8.81 16.97 8.60
C ASP A 148 8.30 16.33 7.29
N VAL A 149 8.25 14.99 7.27
CA VAL A 149 7.67 14.25 6.14
C VAL A 149 6.21 14.61 5.93
N LEU A 150 5.41 14.67 7.01
CA LEU A 150 3.99 15.01 6.94
C LEU A 150 3.79 16.45 6.44
N VAL A 151 4.55 17.41 6.98
CA VAL A 151 4.52 18.82 6.54
C VAL A 151 4.85 18.91 5.04
N ARG A 152 5.85 18.19 4.60
CA ARG A 152 6.21 18.14 3.18
C ARG A 152 5.12 17.51 2.31
N ALA A 153 4.54 16.40 2.78
CA ALA A 153 3.49 15.66 2.06
C ALA A 153 2.19 16.46 1.94
N THR A 154 1.81 17.21 2.98
CA THR A 154 0.59 18.01 3.01
C THR A 154 0.80 19.43 2.48
N ASN A 155 2.03 19.87 2.33
CA ASN A 155 2.41 21.26 2.02
C ASN A 155 1.78 22.28 2.99
N ALA A 156 1.60 21.90 4.25
CA ALA A 156 0.94 22.68 5.29
C ALA A 156 1.87 22.86 6.49
N ALA A 157 1.66 23.92 7.25
CA ALA A 157 2.36 24.12 8.51
C ALA A 157 2.06 22.98 9.51
N PRO A 158 2.95 22.71 10.47
CA PRO A 158 2.73 21.65 11.47
C PRO A 158 1.39 21.85 12.19
N GLY A 159 0.54 20.81 12.17
CA GLY A 159 -0.78 20.81 12.80
C GLY A 159 -1.87 21.63 12.08
N ALA A 160 -1.55 22.31 10.99
CA ALA A 160 -2.52 23.09 10.22
C ALA A 160 -3.43 22.21 9.33
N PHE A 161 -2.95 21.05 8.91
CA PHE A 161 -3.73 20.13 8.09
C PHE A 161 -4.42 19.09 8.97
N SER A 162 -5.74 19.06 8.95
CA SER A 162 -6.53 18.07 9.69
C SER A 162 -7.54 17.33 8.82
N GLN A 163 -7.91 17.92 7.69
CA GLN A 163 -8.90 17.35 6.78
C GLN A 163 -8.70 17.88 5.36
N ILE A 164 -8.91 17.02 4.36
CA ILE A 164 -9.01 17.44 2.96
C ILE A 164 -10.31 18.22 2.77
N ASP A 165 -10.26 19.31 2.02
CA ASP A 165 -11.46 20.03 1.61
C ASP A 165 -12.39 19.07 0.85
N ALA A 166 -13.67 19.06 1.21
CA ALA A 166 -14.68 18.23 0.57
C ALA A 166 -14.74 18.45 -0.96
N ALA A 167 -14.41 19.64 -1.45
CA ALA A 167 -14.29 19.92 -2.86
C ALA A 167 -13.15 19.15 -3.56
N GLN A 168 -12.09 18.80 -2.83
CA GLN A 168 -10.97 18.00 -3.33
C GLN A 168 -11.29 16.51 -3.33
N LEU A 169 -12.32 16.09 -2.61
CA LEU A 169 -12.83 14.72 -2.60
C LEU A 169 -13.93 14.51 -3.65
N SER A 170 -14.09 15.44 -4.58
CA SER A 170 -15.13 15.38 -5.60
C SER A 170 -14.95 14.17 -6.51
N ASN A 171 -16.02 13.41 -6.69
CA ASN A 171 -16.14 12.35 -7.70
C ASN A 171 -16.45 12.89 -9.11
N ALA A 172 -16.45 14.21 -9.29
CA ALA A 172 -16.66 14.81 -10.60
C ALA A 172 -15.49 14.44 -11.53
N VAL A 173 -15.69 13.44 -12.33
CA VAL A 173 -14.76 13.06 -13.40
C VAL A 173 -15.00 13.99 -14.56
N THR A 174 -14.03 14.87 -14.85
CA THR A 174 -14.12 15.82 -15.98
C THR A 174 -13.85 15.19 -17.35
N GLY A 175 -13.45 13.92 -17.40
CA GLY A 175 -13.28 13.13 -18.61
C GLY A 175 -14.44 12.15 -18.79
N GLY A 176 -14.92 11.95 -20.02
CA GLY A 176 -15.93 10.95 -20.33
C GLY A 176 -15.43 9.56 -19.92
N VAL A 177 -15.99 9.00 -18.87
CA VAL A 177 -15.75 7.60 -18.51
C VAL A 177 -16.64 6.75 -19.43
N THR A 178 -16.04 6.15 -20.42
CA THR A 178 -16.72 5.12 -21.21
C THR A 178 -16.58 3.81 -20.47
N ALA A 179 -17.58 3.43 -19.69
CA ALA A 179 -17.65 2.11 -19.10
C ALA A 179 -17.99 1.11 -20.21
N SER A 180 -17.02 0.33 -20.66
CA SER A 180 -17.30 -0.86 -21.43
C SER A 180 -17.59 -2.00 -20.47
N VAL A 181 -18.84 -2.45 -20.42
CA VAL A 181 -19.18 -3.72 -19.75
C VAL A 181 -18.73 -4.82 -20.71
N SER A 182 -17.54 -5.38 -20.51
CA SER A 182 -17.19 -6.63 -21.16
C SER A 182 -17.99 -7.73 -20.47
N GLY A 183 -18.69 -8.58 -21.24
CA GLY A 183 -19.54 -9.65 -20.69
C GLY A 183 -18.79 -10.81 -20.01
N ALA A 184 -17.49 -10.71 -19.82
CA ALA A 184 -16.71 -11.65 -19.03
C ALA A 184 -16.69 -11.15 -17.58
N VAL A 185 -17.60 -11.66 -16.78
CA VAL A 185 -17.47 -11.60 -15.33
C VAL A 185 -16.27 -12.50 -15.01
N GLY A 186 -15.15 -11.94 -14.56
CA GLY A 186 -14.05 -12.73 -14.02
C GLY A 186 -14.52 -13.55 -12.83
N GLU A 187 -13.90 -14.70 -12.59
CA GLU A 187 -14.17 -15.47 -11.39
C GLU A 187 -14.01 -14.58 -10.15
N PRO A 188 -14.92 -14.68 -9.18
CA PRO A 188 -14.84 -13.87 -7.97
C PRO A 188 -13.55 -14.21 -7.22
N VAL A 189 -12.77 -13.18 -6.89
CA VAL A 189 -11.59 -13.35 -6.03
C VAL A 189 -12.07 -13.46 -4.60
N VAL A 190 -11.94 -14.65 -4.01
CA VAL A 190 -12.20 -14.85 -2.58
C VAL A 190 -10.98 -14.37 -1.81
N ALA A 191 -11.16 -13.32 -1.03
CA ALA A 191 -10.11 -12.72 -0.21
C ALA A 191 -10.46 -12.87 1.27
N SER A 192 -9.64 -13.59 2.03
CA SER A 192 -9.82 -13.76 3.47
C SER A 192 -8.83 -12.92 4.25
N ILE A 193 -9.30 -12.24 5.30
CA ILE A 193 -8.45 -11.51 6.24
C ILE A 193 -7.33 -12.39 6.83
N TYR A 194 -7.57 -13.68 6.96
CA TYR A 194 -6.59 -14.64 7.46
C TYR A 194 -5.41 -14.85 6.50
N GLN A 195 -5.55 -14.45 5.24
CA GLN A 195 -4.49 -14.50 4.22
C GLN A 195 -3.98 -13.11 3.84
N LEU A 196 -4.85 -12.09 3.84
CA LEU A 196 -4.49 -10.74 3.40
C LEU A 196 -3.65 -9.99 4.41
N ASP A 197 -3.96 -10.10 5.72
CA ASP A 197 -3.21 -9.38 6.73
C ASP A 197 -1.91 -10.09 7.10
N GLY A 198 -0.79 -9.37 6.99
CA GLY A 198 0.56 -9.92 7.20
C GLY A 198 0.82 -10.41 8.63
N LEU A 199 0.17 -9.85 9.66
CA LEU A 199 0.26 -10.31 11.04
C LEU A 199 -0.65 -11.51 11.27
N VAL A 200 -1.90 -11.44 10.78
CA VAL A 200 -2.89 -12.50 10.96
C VAL A 200 -2.42 -13.79 10.29
N ARG A 201 -1.91 -13.74 9.07
CA ARG A 201 -1.40 -14.96 8.38
C ARG A 201 -0.18 -15.59 9.05
N ARG A 202 0.56 -14.82 9.88
CA ARG A 202 1.71 -15.31 10.66
C ARG A 202 1.37 -15.68 12.09
N SER A 203 0.12 -15.51 12.52
CA SER A 203 -0.32 -15.86 13.88
C SER A 203 -0.81 -17.32 13.93
N PRO A 204 -0.05 -18.26 14.54
CA PRO A 204 -0.47 -19.67 14.59
C PRO A 204 -1.85 -19.87 15.21
N SER A 205 -2.17 -19.12 16.28
CA SER A 205 -3.45 -19.24 16.97
C SER A 205 -4.63 -18.79 16.10
N LEU A 206 -4.48 -17.69 15.35
CA LEU A 206 -5.52 -17.22 14.45
C LEU A 206 -5.71 -18.17 13.25
N GLN A 207 -4.63 -18.76 12.74
CA GLN A 207 -4.69 -19.74 11.64
C GLN A 207 -5.32 -21.08 12.03
N LEU A 208 -5.55 -21.33 13.33
CA LEU A 208 -6.23 -22.52 13.83
C LEU A 208 -7.73 -22.30 14.10
N THR A 209 -8.25 -21.11 13.91
CA THR A 209 -9.67 -20.81 14.04
C THR A 209 -10.51 -21.54 12.97
N ALA A 210 -11.79 -21.75 13.24
CA ALA A 210 -12.70 -22.38 12.28
C ALA A 210 -12.79 -21.57 10.97
N ASP A 211 -12.91 -20.25 11.09
CA ASP A 211 -13.02 -19.34 9.95
C ASP A 211 -11.76 -19.35 9.06
N ALA A 212 -10.57 -19.40 9.69
CA ALA A 212 -9.32 -19.50 8.91
C ALA A 212 -9.20 -20.82 8.16
N ARG A 213 -9.71 -21.90 8.72
CA ARG A 213 -9.73 -23.23 8.05
C ARG A 213 -10.70 -23.25 6.88
N MET A 214 -11.93 -22.74 7.09
CA MET A 214 -12.92 -22.62 6.01
C MET A 214 -12.40 -21.78 4.85
N ALA A 215 -11.80 -20.62 5.15
CA ALA A 215 -11.23 -19.75 4.13
C ALA A 215 -10.11 -20.40 3.30
N ARG A 216 -9.37 -21.36 3.87
CA ARG A 216 -8.36 -22.12 3.11
C ARG A 216 -8.99 -23.16 2.20
N GLU A 217 -10.04 -23.81 2.64
CA GLU A 217 -10.78 -24.79 1.86
C GLU A 217 -11.45 -24.12 0.65
N GLU A 218 -12.03 -22.93 0.82
CA GLU A 218 -12.62 -22.15 -0.27
C GLU A 218 -11.60 -21.71 -1.32
N VAL A 219 -10.38 -21.37 -0.92
CA VAL A 219 -9.29 -20.99 -1.86
C VAL A 219 -8.71 -22.21 -2.58
N ALA A 220 -8.82 -23.41 -2.00
CA ALA A 220 -8.29 -24.65 -2.56
C ALA A 220 -9.28 -25.36 -3.49
N ALA A 221 -10.56 -24.98 -3.50
CA ALA A 221 -11.62 -25.53 -4.33
C ALA A 221 -11.74 -24.84 -5.67
#